data_efcc02b1b8bc99b6568f1c9643b3f8ae
#
_entry.id   efcc02b1b8bc99b6568f1c9643b3f8ae
#
_cell.length_a   1.000
_cell.length_b   1.000
_cell.length_c   1.000
_cell.angle_alpha   90.00
_cell.angle_beta   90.00
_cell.angle_gamma   90.00
#
_symmetry.space_group_name_H-M   'P 1'
#
loop_
_entity.id
_entity.type
_entity.pdbx_description
1 polymer ?
#
loop_
_entity_poly.entity_id
_entity_poly.type
_entity_poly.pdbx_seq_one_letter_code
_entity_poly.pdbx_strand_id
1 'polypeptide(L)' 'MKFVNDKGQAVEINFQNFESILPDTKPGFTRVKFKAGNQEWIKAPQDEILEATVEE' A
#
# COMPACT_ATOMS: atom_id res chain seq x y z
N MET A 1 3.59 7.16 -5.93
CA MET A 1 4.04 6.00 -6.72
C MET A 1 2.89 5.05 -6.96
N LYS A 2 2.85 4.45 -8.11
CA LYS A 2 1.78 3.52 -8.45
C LYS A 2 2.19 2.08 -8.16
N PHE A 3 1.26 1.35 -7.57
CA PHE A 3 1.42 -0.06 -7.27
C PHE A 3 0.28 -0.84 -7.89
N VAL A 4 0.33 -2.15 -7.78
CA VAL A 4 -0.72 -3.03 -8.31
C VAL A 4 -1.30 -3.82 -7.14
N ASN A 5 -2.63 -3.89 -7.07
CA ASN A 5 -3.29 -4.68 -6.03
C ASN A 5 -3.45 -6.15 -6.47
N ASP A 6 -4.07 -6.95 -5.64
CA ASP A 6 -4.29 -8.37 -5.91
C ASP A 6 -5.26 -8.63 -7.08
N LYS A 7 -5.98 -7.60 -7.51
CA LYS A 7 -6.89 -7.68 -8.65
C LYS A 7 -6.24 -7.19 -9.95
N GLY A 8 -4.96 -6.81 -9.90
CA GLY A 8 -4.27 -6.30 -11.08
C GLY A 8 -4.56 -4.84 -11.41
N GLN A 9 -5.21 -4.12 -10.52
CA GLN A 9 -5.55 -2.72 -10.73
C GLN A 9 -4.45 -1.81 -10.18
N ALA A 10 -4.19 -0.70 -10.88
CA ALA A 10 -3.21 0.27 -10.43
C ALA A 10 -3.75 1.05 -9.22
N VAL A 11 -2.91 1.18 -8.19
CA VAL A 11 -3.25 1.89 -6.96
C VAL A 11 -2.18 2.92 -6.67
N GLU A 12 -2.57 4.18 -6.48
CA GLU A 12 -1.64 5.24 -6.11
C GLU A 12 -1.43 5.23 -4.61
N ILE A 13 -0.18 5.19 -4.17
CA ILE A 13 0.16 5.26 -2.74
C ILE A 13 1.14 6.41 -2.55
N ASN A 14 0.81 7.33 -1.63
CA ASN A 14 1.68 8.43 -1.24
C ASN A 14 1.35 8.85 0.20
N PHE A 15 2.13 9.79 0.75
CA PHE A 15 1.93 10.20 2.13
C PHE A 15 0.57 10.88 2.38
N GLN A 16 -0.09 11.35 1.34
CA GLN A 16 -1.38 12.03 1.46
C GLN A 16 -2.54 11.07 1.64
N ASN A 17 -2.45 9.86 1.06
CA ASN A 17 -3.54 8.88 1.12
C ASN A 17 -3.23 7.67 2.00
N PHE A 18 -1.99 7.48 2.37
CA PHE A 18 -1.54 6.34 3.16
C PHE A 18 -1.82 6.58 4.65
N GLU A 19 -2.41 5.59 5.33
CA GLU A 19 -2.58 5.67 6.78
C GLU A 19 -1.61 4.74 7.50
N SER A 20 -1.65 3.44 7.21
CA SER A 20 -0.77 2.49 7.89
C SER A 20 -0.69 1.18 7.12
N ILE A 21 0.31 0.37 7.50
CA ILE A 21 0.43 -1.01 7.01
C ILE A 21 -0.15 -1.91 8.10
N LEU A 22 -1.07 -2.78 7.71
CA LEU A 22 -1.73 -3.67 8.64
C LEU A 22 -0.89 -4.94 8.86
N PRO A 23 -1.05 -5.60 10.02
CA PRO A 23 -0.24 -6.78 10.34
C PRO A 23 -0.66 -8.06 9.59
N ASP A 24 -1.67 -7.99 8.76
CA ASP A 24 -2.10 -9.14 7.98
C ASP A 24 -1.01 -9.57 7.00
N THR A 25 -0.88 -10.87 6.79
CA THR A 25 0.15 -11.41 5.92
C THR A 25 -0.45 -12.20 4.77
N LYS A 26 0.17 -12.03 3.58
CA LYS A 26 -0.15 -12.80 2.39
C LYS A 26 1.11 -12.87 1.54
N PRO A 27 1.56 -14.05 1.11
CA PRO A 27 2.80 -14.16 0.32
C PRO A 27 2.78 -13.25 -0.89
N GLY A 28 3.80 -12.40 -1.02
CA GLY A 28 3.94 -11.48 -2.14
C GLY A 28 3.11 -10.21 -2.05
N PHE A 29 2.38 -10.00 -0.96
CA PHE A 29 1.51 -8.84 -0.79
C PHE A 29 1.70 -8.19 0.57
N THR A 30 1.34 -6.90 0.64
CA THR A 30 1.30 -6.15 1.89
C THR A 30 -0.07 -5.49 2.01
N ARG A 31 -0.70 -5.62 3.17
CA ARG A 31 -1.99 -5.00 3.38
C ARG A 31 -1.82 -3.56 3.81
N VAL A 32 -2.43 -2.66 3.07
CA VAL A 32 -2.31 -1.21 3.28
C VAL A 32 -3.68 -0.64 3.59
N LYS A 33 -3.74 0.18 4.63
CA LYS A 33 -4.94 0.93 4.97
C LYS A 33 -4.77 2.38 4.54
N PHE A 34 -5.75 2.91 3.84
CA PHE A 34 -5.75 4.28 3.36
C PHE A 34 -6.56 5.19 4.28
N LYS A 35 -6.26 6.49 4.24
CA LYS A 35 -6.97 7.48 5.06
C LYS A 35 -8.46 7.55 4.74
N ALA A 36 -8.85 7.14 3.54
CA ALA A 36 -10.25 7.07 3.16
C ALA A 36 -11.02 5.95 3.86
N GLY A 37 -10.31 5.05 4.57
CA GLY A 37 -10.92 3.94 5.28
C GLY A 37 -10.89 2.61 4.54
N ASN A 38 -10.50 2.61 3.28
CA ASN A 38 -10.41 1.37 2.50
C ASN A 38 -9.07 0.66 2.76
N GLN A 39 -9.03 -0.62 2.48
CA GLN A 39 -7.85 -1.46 2.63
C GLN A 39 -7.61 -2.20 1.33
N GLU A 40 -6.33 -2.35 0.94
CA GLU A 40 -5.95 -3.02 -0.29
C GLU A 40 -4.78 -3.97 -0.05
N TRP A 41 -4.78 -5.09 -0.77
CA TRP A 41 -3.61 -5.95 -0.86
C TRP A 41 -2.73 -5.44 -1.99
N ILE A 42 -1.55 -4.96 -1.66
CA ILE A 42 -0.63 -4.34 -2.63
C ILE A 42 0.48 -5.34 -2.96
N LYS A 43 0.70 -5.56 -4.25
CA LYS A 43 1.72 -6.50 -4.73
C LYS A 43 3.09 -5.82 -4.70
N ALA A 44 3.57 -5.54 -3.49
CA ALA A 44 4.87 -4.91 -3.28
C ALA A 44 5.34 -5.20 -1.86
N PRO A 45 6.65 -5.22 -1.61
CA PRO A 45 7.16 -5.39 -0.26
C PRO A 45 6.89 -4.14 0.57
N GLN A 46 6.84 -4.33 1.88
CA GLN A 46 6.57 -3.25 2.82
C GLN A 46 7.55 -2.10 2.66
N ASP A 47 8.82 -2.40 2.43
CA ASP A 47 9.86 -1.38 2.29
C ASP A 47 9.57 -0.42 1.13
N GLU A 48 9.13 -0.95 -0.02
CA GLU A 48 8.80 -0.12 -1.17
C GLU A 48 7.60 0.78 -0.88
N ILE A 49 6.61 0.26 -0.18
CA ILE A 49 5.43 1.03 0.16
C ILE A 49 5.80 2.17 1.11
N LEU A 50 6.64 1.89 2.10
CA LEU A 50 7.10 2.91 3.04
C LEU A 50 7.91 4.00 2.35
N GLU A 51 8.74 3.65 1.38
CA GLU A 51 9.48 4.64 0.60
C GLU A 51 8.55 5.56 -0.17
N ALA A 52 7.46 5.01 -0.70
CA ALA A 52 6.49 5.80 -1.46
C ALA A 52 5.72 6.77 -0.56
N THR A 53 5.71 6.54 0.74
CA THR A 53 4.96 7.36 1.70
C THR A 53 5.82 8.35 2.46
N VAL A 54 7.11 8.43 2.13
CA VAL A 54 8.01 9.41 2.77
C VAL A 54 7.66 10.80 2.28
N GLU A 55 7.46 11.71 3.22
CA GLU A 55 7.23 13.11 2.93
C GLU A 55 8.57 13.81 2.71
N GLU A 56 8.69 14.50 1.60
CA GLU A 56 9.90 15.26 1.26
C GLU A 56 9.72 16.74 1.46
#